data_0aea8a1078d440638be5f25acf8d7e71
#
_entry.id   0aea8a1078d440638be5f25acf8d7e71
#
_cell.length_a   1.000
_cell.length_b   1.000
_cell.length_c   1.000
_cell.angle_alpha   90.00
_cell.angle_beta   90.00
_cell.angle_gamma   90.00
#
_symmetry.space_group_name_H-M   'P 1'
#
loop_
_entity.id
_entity.type
_entity.pdbx_description
1 polymer ?
#
loop_
_entity_poly.entity_id
_entity_poly.type
_entity_poly.pdbx_seq_one_letter_code
_entity_poly.pdbx_strand_id
1 'polypeptide(L)'
;IDSHDLFFGSLVVNGVDVVPFVEAELNRQFPGRELQKAQTPEGLRDGWVAVQAAWETTVTNTPPELVDAHVEGEWSLAQTLRHLVLATDAWLRGGVMEVEQPFHEIGQIFTGAAEMGFDVSIFRGDEPAFADILAVRAERQQLVTDFLTTATPDLLAEERDNPWGGGDWHPTVGDCVRVILEEEWAHLRYVRRDLALLA
;
A
#
# COMPACT_ATOMS: atom_id res chain seq x y z
N ILE A 1 12.61 -12.50 -7.61
CA ILE A 1 11.78 -11.73 -8.56
C ILE A 1 10.50 -11.40 -7.84
N ASP A 2 10.33 -10.15 -7.52
CA ASP A 2 9.13 -9.69 -6.83
C ASP A 2 8.01 -9.40 -7.84
N SER A 3 6.75 -9.60 -7.45
CA SER A 3 5.60 -9.35 -8.32
C SER A 3 5.41 -7.87 -8.66
N HIS A 4 6.03 -6.97 -7.92
CA HIS A 4 6.10 -5.54 -8.27
C HIS A 4 6.79 -5.30 -9.62
N ASP A 5 7.74 -6.17 -10.00
CA ASP A 5 8.42 -6.09 -11.29
C ASP A 5 7.58 -6.65 -12.46
N LEU A 6 6.41 -7.23 -12.17
CA LEU A 6 5.57 -7.92 -13.16
C LEU A 6 4.33 -7.12 -13.59
N PHE A 7 4.33 -5.81 -13.38
CA PHE A 7 3.20 -4.94 -13.72
C PHE A 7 2.72 -5.04 -15.18
N PHE A 8 3.51 -5.60 -16.10
CA PHE A 8 3.22 -5.59 -17.54
C PHE A 8 3.53 -6.89 -18.28
N GLY A 9 3.65 -8.03 -17.62
CA GLY A 9 4.12 -9.14 -18.38
C GLY A 9 3.70 -10.52 -17.90
N SER A 10 3.98 -11.46 -18.75
CA SER A 10 4.06 -12.87 -18.45
C SER A 10 5.48 -13.17 -17.97
N LEU A 11 5.63 -13.95 -16.90
CA LEU A 11 6.88 -14.60 -16.54
C LEU A 11 6.87 -16.00 -17.10
N VAL A 12 7.66 -16.22 -18.16
CA VAL A 12 7.70 -17.53 -18.84
C VAL A 12 8.89 -18.34 -18.34
N VAL A 13 8.61 -19.48 -17.72
CA VAL A 13 9.61 -20.45 -17.29
C VAL A 13 9.43 -21.74 -18.11
N ASN A 14 10.43 -22.13 -18.89
CA ASN A 14 10.38 -23.27 -19.79
C ASN A 14 9.15 -23.29 -20.73
N GLY A 15 8.75 -22.12 -21.23
CA GLY A 15 7.60 -21.97 -22.13
C GLY A 15 6.24 -21.90 -21.43
N VAL A 16 6.18 -21.91 -20.11
CA VAL A 16 4.95 -21.79 -19.32
C VAL A 16 4.89 -20.42 -18.66
N ASP A 17 3.80 -19.68 -18.86
CA ASP A 17 3.53 -18.47 -18.08
C ASP A 17 3.16 -18.87 -16.64
N VAL A 18 3.98 -18.46 -15.68
CA VAL A 18 3.78 -18.82 -14.27
C VAL A 18 3.02 -17.77 -13.47
N VAL A 19 2.77 -16.58 -14.00
CA VAL A 19 2.05 -15.51 -13.31
C VAL A 19 0.67 -15.96 -12.82
N PRO A 20 -0.18 -16.64 -13.63
CA PRO A 20 -1.49 -17.09 -13.16
C PRO A 20 -1.43 -18.07 -11.98
N PHE A 21 -0.38 -18.90 -11.93
CA PHE A 21 -0.19 -19.86 -10.82
C PHE A 21 0.25 -19.14 -9.53
N VAL A 22 1.14 -18.14 -9.65
CA VAL A 22 1.57 -17.32 -8.52
C VAL A 22 0.40 -16.52 -7.97
N GLU A 23 -0.38 -15.86 -8.84
CA GLU A 23 -1.58 -15.11 -8.45
C GLU A 23 -2.61 -15.99 -7.73
N ALA A 24 -2.90 -17.16 -8.25
CA ALA A 24 -3.83 -18.10 -7.63
C ALA A 24 -3.33 -18.55 -6.24
N GLU A 25 -2.04 -18.84 -6.11
CA GLU A 25 -1.45 -19.23 -4.83
C GLU A 25 -1.45 -18.08 -3.82
N LEU A 26 -1.11 -16.84 -4.24
CA LEU A 26 -1.18 -15.67 -3.37
C LEU A 26 -2.61 -15.40 -2.89
N ASN A 27 -3.61 -15.53 -3.75
CA ASN A 27 -5.02 -15.37 -3.37
C ASN A 27 -5.47 -16.47 -2.38
N ARG A 28 -4.93 -17.67 -2.51
CA ARG A 28 -5.18 -18.77 -1.56
C ARG A 28 -4.55 -18.50 -0.18
N GLN A 29 -3.33 -17.93 -0.16
CA GLN A 29 -2.62 -17.60 1.09
C GLN A 29 -3.16 -16.34 1.77
N PHE A 30 -3.69 -15.40 0.99
CA PHE A 30 -4.20 -14.11 1.44
C PHE A 30 -5.67 -13.94 0.98
N PRO A 31 -6.63 -14.55 1.68
CA PRO A 31 -8.04 -14.46 1.31
C PRO A 31 -8.54 -13.01 1.25
N GLY A 32 -9.22 -12.65 0.17
CA GLY A 32 -9.67 -11.28 -0.11
C GLY A 32 -8.69 -10.45 -0.95
N ARG A 33 -7.46 -10.94 -1.19
CA ARG A 33 -6.47 -10.23 -2.01
C ARG A 33 -6.95 -10.03 -3.45
N GLU A 34 -7.71 -10.96 -4.00
CA GLU A 34 -8.28 -10.86 -5.35
C GLU A 34 -9.13 -9.60 -5.54
N LEU A 35 -9.73 -9.08 -4.45
CA LEU A 35 -10.56 -7.88 -4.48
C LEU A 35 -9.76 -6.58 -4.69
N GLN A 36 -8.43 -6.59 -4.59
CA GLN A 36 -7.60 -5.45 -4.99
C GLN A 36 -7.82 -5.03 -6.45
N LYS A 37 -8.30 -5.95 -7.30
CA LYS A 37 -8.62 -5.73 -8.72
C LYS A 37 -10.09 -5.37 -8.97
N ALA A 38 -10.89 -5.20 -7.92
CA ALA A 38 -12.31 -4.87 -8.03
C ALA A 38 -12.54 -3.57 -8.81
N GLN A 39 -13.63 -3.55 -9.60
CA GLN A 39 -13.98 -2.41 -10.45
C GLN A 39 -15.22 -1.67 -9.92
N THR A 40 -15.85 -2.17 -8.85
CA THR A 40 -17.05 -1.58 -8.28
C THR A 40 -16.79 -1.01 -6.89
N PRO A 41 -17.53 0.02 -6.47
CA PRO A 41 -17.41 0.56 -5.11
C PRO A 41 -17.59 -0.50 -4.02
N GLU A 42 -18.51 -1.44 -4.20
CA GLU A 42 -18.76 -2.55 -3.27
C GLU A 42 -17.56 -3.47 -3.17
N GLY A 43 -17.00 -3.89 -4.31
CA GLY A 43 -15.83 -4.78 -4.34
C GLY A 43 -14.59 -4.12 -3.73
N LEU A 44 -14.38 -2.81 -3.97
CA LEU A 44 -13.29 -2.06 -3.35
C LEU A 44 -13.46 -1.93 -1.83
N ARG A 45 -14.70 -1.70 -1.34
CA ARG A 45 -15.00 -1.73 0.10
C ARG A 45 -14.71 -3.07 0.75
N ASP A 46 -15.18 -4.14 0.11
CA ASP A 46 -14.95 -5.51 0.61
C ASP A 46 -13.45 -5.84 0.63
N GLY A 47 -12.71 -5.44 -0.41
CA GLY A 47 -11.25 -5.57 -0.47
C GLY A 47 -10.54 -4.79 0.64
N TRP A 48 -10.99 -3.56 0.90
CA TRP A 48 -10.47 -2.73 1.98
C TRP A 48 -10.69 -3.38 3.35
N VAL A 49 -11.90 -3.82 3.64
CA VAL A 49 -12.24 -4.51 4.90
C VAL A 49 -11.37 -5.76 5.07
N ALA A 50 -11.20 -6.56 4.03
CA ALA A 50 -10.41 -7.78 4.08
C ALA A 50 -8.93 -7.51 4.42
N VAL A 51 -8.30 -6.53 3.76
CA VAL A 51 -6.89 -6.22 4.00
C VAL A 51 -6.67 -5.58 5.38
N GLN A 52 -7.59 -4.72 5.84
CA GLN A 52 -7.46 -4.12 7.17
C GLN A 52 -7.61 -5.16 8.30
N ALA A 53 -8.51 -6.14 8.16
CA ALA A 53 -8.61 -7.25 9.11
C ALA A 53 -7.33 -8.11 9.15
N ALA A 54 -6.69 -8.30 7.99
CA ALA A 54 -5.42 -9.02 7.91
C ALA A 54 -4.25 -8.24 8.56
N TRP A 55 -4.22 -6.91 8.41
CA TRP A 55 -3.27 -6.03 9.10
C TRP A 55 -3.49 -6.00 10.61
N GLU A 56 -4.72 -5.83 11.08
CA GLU A 56 -5.07 -5.86 12.50
C GLU A 56 -4.54 -7.14 13.17
N THR A 57 -4.79 -8.29 12.53
CA THR A 57 -4.28 -9.58 12.99
C THR A 57 -2.75 -9.60 13.05
N THR A 58 -2.07 -9.05 12.03
CA THR A 58 -0.61 -9.06 11.97
C THR A 58 0.00 -8.16 13.04
N VAL A 59 -0.50 -6.92 13.17
CA VAL A 59 -0.02 -5.95 14.16
C VAL A 59 -0.26 -6.46 15.60
N THR A 60 -1.46 -6.98 15.88
CA THR A 60 -1.82 -7.48 17.22
C THR A 60 -0.96 -8.67 17.65
N ASN A 61 -0.58 -9.54 16.72
CA ASN A 61 0.21 -10.73 17.00
C ASN A 61 1.72 -10.49 16.94
N THR A 62 2.18 -9.32 16.54
CA THR A 62 3.62 -9.01 16.50
C THR A 62 4.10 -8.65 17.91
N PRO A 63 5.11 -9.35 18.46
CA PRO A 63 5.74 -8.98 19.72
C PRO A 63 6.32 -7.57 19.67
N PRO A 64 6.21 -6.77 20.76
CA PRO A 64 6.71 -5.39 20.77
C PRO A 64 8.19 -5.24 20.38
N GLU A 65 9.02 -6.22 20.72
CA GLU A 65 10.45 -6.23 20.38
C GLU A 65 10.74 -6.46 18.90
N LEU A 66 9.76 -6.89 18.10
CA LEU A 66 9.91 -7.13 16.67
C LEU A 66 9.35 -6.00 15.80
N VAL A 67 8.71 -4.98 16.38
CA VAL A 67 8.09 -3.92 15.56
C VAL A 67 9.11 -3.09 14.78
N ASP A 68 10.31 -2.91 15.34
CA ASP A 68 11.43 -2.19 14.73
C ASP A 68 12.52 -3.14 14.19
N ALA A 69 12.38 -4.45 14.42
CA ALA A 69 13.30 -5.43 13.88
C ALA A 69 13.09 -5.59 12.36
N HIS A 70 14.20 -5.79 11.64
CA HIS A 70 14.16 -5.97 10.20
C HIS A 70 15.13 -7.06 9.73
N VAL A 71 14.80 -7.71 8.63
CA VAL A 71 15.71 -8.56 7.87
C VAL A 71 16.63 -7.64 7.06
N GLU A 72 17.89 -8.04 6.86
CA GLU A 72 18.87 -7.23 6.12
C GLU A 72 18.34 -6.79 4.75
N GLY A 73 18.32 -5.49 4.50
CA GLY A 73 17.82 -4.89 3.25
C GLY A 73 16.32 -4.68 3.16
N GLU A 74 15.54 -5.14 4.16
CA GLU A 74 14.07 -5.00 4.19
C GLU A 74 13.64 -3.97 5.24
N TRP A 75 12.43 -3.46 5.12
CA TRP A 75 11.84 -2.57 6.12
C TRP A 75 11.29 -3.34 7.33
N SER A 76 11.37 -2.72 8.51
CA SER A 76 10.66 -3.22 9.69
C SER A 76 9.13 -3.05 9.53
N LEU A 77 8.36 -3.67 10.45
CA LEU A 77 6.91 -3.44 10.52
C LEU A 77 6.60 -1.94 10.69
N ALA A 78 7.30 -1.25 11.60
CA ALA A 78 7.11 0.18 11.83
C ALA A 78 7.36 1.02 10.58
N GLN A 79 8.47 0.77 9.88
CA GLN A 79 8.80 1.46 8.62
C GLN A 79 7.78 1.16 7.53
N THR A 80 7.32 -0.08 7.42
CA THR A 80 6.28 -0.48 6.46
C THR A 80 4.96 0.25 6.72
N LEU A 81 4.51 0.34 7.98
CA LEU A 81 3.29 1.07 8.31
C LEU A 81 3.40 2.58 8.01
N ARG A 82 4.57 3.18 8.21
CA ARG A 82 4.87 4.55 7.80
C ARG A 82 4.78 4.72 6.27
N HIS A 83 5.28 3.73 5.51
CA HIS A 83 5.15 3.74 4.06
C HIS A 83 3.69 3.66 3.60
N LEU A 84 2.86 2.88 4.27
CA LEU A 84 1.42 2.82 3.94
C LEU A 84 0.67 4.13 4.30
N VAL A 85 1.15 4.90 5.29
CA VAL A 85 0.67 6.29 5.48
C VAL A 85 1.02 7.13 4.26
N LEU A 86 2.27 7.10 3.80
CA LEU A 86 2.71 7.82 2.60
C LEU A 86 1.93 7.41 1.35
N ALA A 87 1.73 6.11 1.12
CA ALA A 87 0.99 5.61 -0.03
C ALA A 87 -0.47 6.13 -0.03
N THR A 88 -1.14 6.10 1.13
CA THR A 88 -2.49 6.67 1.26
C THR A 88 -2.48 8.18 1.05
N ASP A 89 -1.48 8.88 1.59
CA ASP A 89 -1.34 10.32 1.40
C ASP A 89 -1.13 10.68 -0.08
N ALA A 90 -0.28 9.94 -0.79
CA ALA A 90 -0.05 10.16 -2.22
C ALA A 90 -1.32 9.91 -3.04
N TRP A 91 -1.88 8.71 -2.93
CA TRP A 91 -2.93 8.26 -3.84
C TRP A 91 -4.32 8.77 -3.48
N LEU A 92 -4.70 8.80 -2.19
CA LEU A 92 -6.01 9.33 -1.82
C LEU A 92 -5.98 10.84 -1.63
N ARG A 93 -5.10 11.37 -0.77
CA ARG A 93 -5.09 12.81 -0.49
C ARG A 93 -4.55 13.62 -1.65
N GLY A 94 -3.42 13.23 -2.24
CA GLY A 94 -2.85 13.90 -3.40
C GLY A 94 -3.64 13.62 -4.67
N GLY A 95 -3.76 12.35 -5.06
CA GLY A 95 -4.37 11.96 -6.33
C GLY A 95 -5.87 12.18 -6.40
N VAL A 96 -6.65 11.70 -5.42
CA VAL A 96 -8.11 11.76 -5.46
C VAL A 96 -8.66 13.07 -4.92
N MET A 97 -8.15 13.53 -3.77
CA MET A 97 -8.65 14.73 -3.08
C MET A 97 -7.93 16.01 -3.49
N GLU A 98 -6.89 15.91 -4.33
CA GLU A 98 -6.13 17.03 -4.90
C GLU A 98 -5.56 17.98 -3.82
N VAL A 99 -5.15 17.43 -2.67
CA VAL A 99 -4.51 18.20 -1.60
C VAL A 99 -3.11 18.62 -2.04
N GLU A 100 -2.80 19.91 -2.05
CA GLU A 100 -1.54 20.47 -2.53
C GLU A 100 -0.32 19.91 -1.77
N GLN A 101 -0.39 19.77 -0.45
CA GLN A 101 0.61 19.09 0.38
C GLN A 101 -0.06 17.95 1.13
N PRO A 102 -0.08 16.73 0.55
CA PRO A 102 -0.83 15.62 1.13
C PRO A 102 -0.09 14.90 2.25
N PHE A 103 1.25 14.95 2.26
CA PHE A 103 2.08 14.06 3.07
C PHE A 103 2.12 14.44 4.54
N HIS A 104 1.99 13.43 5.40
CA HIS A 104 2.27 13.56 6.82
C HIS A 104 3.76 13.32 7.08
N GLU A 105 4.35 14.07 8.02
CA GLU A 105 5.78 13.98 8.35
C GLU A 105 6.24 12.58 8.80
N ILE A 106 5.32 11.76 9.32
CA ILE A 106 5.61 10.39 9.76
C ILE A 106 5.80 9.41 8.59
N GLY A 107 5.42 9.81 7.38
CA GLY A 107 5.53 8.98 6.18
C GLY A 107 6.93 8.44 5.94
N GLN A 108 7.05 7.25 5.38
CA GLN A 108 8.32 6.65 4.98
C GLN A 108 8.41 6.64 3.45
N ILE A 109 9.30 7.48 2.92
CA ILE A 109 9.59 7.47 1.49
C ILE A 109 10.64 6.39 1.16
N PHE A 110 10.63 5.90 -0.07
CA PHE A 110 11.58 4.89 -0.54
C PHE A 110 13.02 5.43 -0.63
N THR A 111 13.98 4.52 -0.51
CA THR A 111 15.40 4.86 -0.64
C THR A 111 15.70 5.39 -2.05
N GLY A 112 16.47 6.48 -2.12
CA GLY A 112 16.83 7.11 -3.42
C GLY A 112 15.81 8.16 -3.91
N ALA A 113 14.78 8.47 -3.14
CA ALA A 113 13.77 9.46 -3.53
C ALA A 113 14.36 10.87 -3.74
N ALA A 114 15.32 11.27 -2.89
CA ALA A 114 15.99 12.57 -3.02
C ALA A 114 16.77 12.68 -4.34
N GLU A 115 17.44 11.61 -4.75
CA GLU A 115 18.17 11.52 -6.02
C GLU A 115 17.23 11.58 -7.22
N MET A 116 15.98 11.19 -7.06
CA MET A 116 14.91 11.31 -8.05
C MET A 116 14.22 12.68 -8.04
N GLY A 117 14.64 13.59 -7.14
CA GLY A 117 14.13 14.96 -7.08
C GLY A 117 12.92 15.16 -6.19
N PHE A 118 12.55 14.17 -5.36
CA PHE A 118 11.49 14.36 -4.37
C PHE A 118 11.96 15.19 -3.18
N ASP A 119 11.10 16.06 -2.67
CA ASP A 119 11.38 16.80 -1.44
C ASP A 119 11.22 15.88 -0.22
N VAL A 120 12.34 15.38 0.26
CA VAL A 120 12.38 14.51 1.45
C VAL A 120 12.35 15.28 2.77
N SER A 121 12.45 16.63 2.75
CA SER A 121 12.45 17.46 3.94
C SER A 121 11.12 17.46 4.69
N ILE A 122 10.05 17.05 4.02
CA ILE A 122 8.70 16.86 4.58
C ILE A 122 8.70 15.78 5.67
N PHE A 123 9.51 14.74 5.49
CA PHE A 123 9.50 13.56 6.34
C PHE A 123 10.50 13.70 7.48
N ARG A 124 10.08 13.29 8.68
CA ARG A 124 10.97 13.32 9.84
C ARG A 124 12.08 12.26 9.71
N GLY A 125 13.29 12.67 10.08
CA GLY A 125 14.46 11.81 9.99
C GLY A 125 14.69 10.91 11.22
N ASP A 126 13.89 11.05 12.28
CA ASP A 126 13.93 10.23 13.48
C ASP A 126 12.95 9.05 13.39
N GLU A 127 13.07 8.10 14.30
CA GLU A 127 12.15 6.98 14.44
C GLU A 127 11.02 7.37 15.41
N PRO A 128 9.80 7.59 14.91
CA PRO A 128 8.66 7.91 15.78
C PRO A 128 8.26 6.70 16.63
N ALA A 129 7.64 6.97 17.78
CA ALA A 129 7.08 5.89 18.61
C ALA A 129 6.04 5.09 17.81
N PHE A 130 6.03 3.77 17.99
CA PHE A 130 5.11 2.88 17.27
C PHE A 130 3.63 3.26 17.48
N ALA A 131 3.29 3.74 18.69
CA ALA A 131 1.95 4.23 18.98
C ALA A 131 1.54 5.45 18.14
N ASP A 132 2.49 6.35 17.83
CA ASP A 132 2.24 7.51 16.98
C ASP A 132 2.03 7.09 15.54
N ILE A 133 2.80 6.09 15.06
CA ILE A 133 2.62 5.49 13.74
C ILE A 133 1.21 4.91 13.62
N LEU A 134 0.78 4.12 14.61
CA LEU A 134 -0.54 3.49 14.62
C LEU A 134 -1.67 4.53 14.66
N ALA A 135 -1.50 5.63 15.40
CA ALA A 135 -2.49 6.71 15.46
C ALA A 135 -2.69 7.37 14.09
N VAL A 136 -1.60 7.78 13.43
CA VAL A 136 -1.67 8.38 12.08
C VAL A 136 -2.18 7.36 11.06
N ARG A 137 -1.76 6.09 11.17
CA ARG A 137 -2.26 5.02 10.31
C ARG A 137 -3.77 4.85 10.45
N ALA A 138 -4.32 4.86 11.67
CA ALA A 138 -5.75 4.76 11.92
C ALA A 138 -6.54 5.91 11.28
N GLU A 139 -6.02 7.13 11.33
CA GLU A 139 -6.63 8.28 10.63
C GLU A 139 -6.70 8.05 9.11
N ARG A 140 -5.64 7.51 8.50
CA ARG A 140 -5.62 7.21 7.06
C ARG A 140 -6.55 6.07 6.69
N GLN A 141 -6.64 5.05 7.53
CA GLN A 141 -7.60 3.95 7.35
C GLN A 141 -9.04 4.45 7.40
N GLN A 142 -9.35 5.35 8.34
CA GLN A 142 -10.67 5.96 8.42
C GLN A 142 -10.98 6.80 7.19
N LEU A 143 -10.00 7.58 6.70
CA LEU A 143 -10.16 8.40 5.50
C LEU A 143 -10.51 7.57 4.26
N VAL A 144 -9.83 6.44 4.05
CA VAL A 144 -10.14 5.50 2.94
C VAL A 144 -11.55 4.91 3.13
N THR A 145 -11.88 4.52 4.36
CA THR A 145 -13.21 3.97 4.69
C THR A 145 -14.33 4.97 4.39
N ASP A 146 -14.17 6.22 4.81
CA ASP A 146 -15.15 7.28 4.57
C ASP A 146 -15.31 7.58 3.08
N PHE A 147 -14.19 7.66 2.36
CA PHE A 147 -14.20 7.83 0.91
C PHE A 147 -14.97 6.69 0.22
N LEU A 148 -14.63 5.45 0.51
CA LEU A 148 -15.26 4.28 -0.09
C LEU A 148 -16.76 4.15 0.25
N THR A 149 -17.20 4.69 1.41
CA THR A 149 -18.61 4.72 1.78
C THR A 149 -19.43 5.57 0.83
N THR A 150 -18.86 6.63 0.28
CA THR A 150 -19.53 7.59 -0.62
C THR A 150 -19.17 7.39 -2.10
N ALA A 151 -18.20 6.54 -2.41
CA ALA A 151 -17.75 6.30 -3.78
C ALA A 151 -18.87 5.76 -4.67
N THR A 152 -18.98 6.33 -5.87
CA THR A 152 -19.92 5.88 -6.92
C THR A 152 -19.15 5.39 -8.13
N PRO A 153 -19.78 4.58 -9.03
CA PRO A 153 -19.13 4.17 -10.26
C PRO A 153 -18.66 5.34 -11.13
N ASP A 154 -19.45 6.42 -11.20
CA ASP A 154 -19.11 7.62 -11.97
C ASP A 154 -17.89 8.31 -11.39
N LEU A 155 -17.83 8.48 -10.06
CA LEU A 155 -16.65 9.05 -9.38
C LEU A 155 -15.40 8.18 -9.62
N LEU A 156 -15.53 6.86 -9.53
CA LEU A 156 -14.39 5.96 -9.76
C LEU A 156 -13.85 6.03 -11.19
N ALA A 157 -14.65 6.46 -12.17
CA ALA A 157 -14.25 6.60 -13.56
C ALA A 157 -13.61 7.97 -13.88
N GLU A 158 -13.63 8.93 -12.96
CA GLU A 158 -13.03 10.24 -13.19
C GLU A 158 -11.50 10.14 -13.26
N GLU A 159 -10.89 10.78 -14.26
CA GLU A 159 -9.43 10.87 -14.40
C GLU A 159 -8.85 11.88 -13.39
N ARG A 160 -7.62 11.62 -12.96
CA ARG A 160 -6.82 12.48 -12.07
C ARG A 160 -5.40 12.64 -12.61
N ASP A 161 -4.72 13.66 -12.15
CA ASP A 161 -3.29 13.79 -12.37
C ASP A 161 -2.54 12.74 -11.54
N ASN A 162 -1.44 12.26 -12.10
CA ASN A 162 -0.55 11.33 -11.40
C ASN A 162 0.05 12.04 -10.16
N PRO A 163 -0.19 11.60 -8.94
CA PRO A 163 0.29 12.28 -7.72
C PRO A 163 1.82 12.30 -7.60
N TRP A 164 2.51 11.44 -8.32
CA TRP A 164 3.99 11.43 -8.37
C TRP A 164 4.56 12.31 -9.47
N GLY A 165 3.71 12.92 -10.29
CA GLY A 165 4.12 13.69 -11.45
C GLY A 165 4.74 12.82 -12.55
N GLY A 166 5.00 13.44 -13.70
CA GLY A 166 5.69 12.82 -14.84
C GLY A 166 4.88 11.81 -15.63
N GLY A 167 5.19 11.71 -16.93
CA GLY A 167 4.55 10.78 -17.86
C GLY A 167 3.15 11.19 -18.30
N ASP A 168 2.62 10.42 -19.26
CA ASP A 168 1.30 10.63 -19.87
C ASP A 168 0.21 9.75 -19.21
N TRP A 169 0.50 9.18 -18.03
CA TRP A 169 -0.48 8.36 -17.33
C TRP A 169 -1.36 9.21 -16.41
N HIS A 170 -2.65 9.25 -16.74
CA HIS A 170 -3.68 9.87 -15.94
C HIS A 170 -4.53 8.75 -15.28
N PRO A 171 -4.27 8.41 -14.00
CA PRO A 171 -5.03 7.38 -13.32
C PRO A 171 -6.48 7.82 -13.12
N THR A 172 -7.42 6.89 -13.13
CA THR A 172 -8.75 7.17 -12.61
C THR A 172 -8.75 7.16 -11.08
N VAL A 173 -9.77 7.74 -10.47
CA VAL A 173 -10.01 7.62 -9.02
C VAL A 173 -10.01 6.15 -8.58
N GLY A 174 -10.63 5.27 -9.39
CA GLY A 174 -10.61 3.83 -9.15
C GLY A 174 -9.21 3.22 -9.22
N ASP A 175 -8.34 3.70 -10.14
CA ASP A 175 -6.94 3.28 -10.19
C ASP A 175 -6.18 3.69 -8.93
N CYS A 176 -6.35 4.93 -8.47
CA CYS A 176 -5.73 5.39 -7.23
C CYS A 176 -6.10 4.50 -6.02
N VAL A 177 -7.37 4.12 -5.89
CA VAL A 177 -7.83 3.22 -4.82
C VAL A 177 -7.24 1.81 -4.97
N ARG A 178 -7.17 1.30 -6.19
CA ARG A 178 -6.55 -0.02 -6.45
C ARG A 178 -5.07 -0.03 -6.11
N VAL A 179 -4.34 1.03 -6.39
CA VAL A 179 -2.93 1.14 -5.96
C VAL A 179 -2.82 1.10 -4.44
N ILE A 180 -3.68 1.80 -3.70
CA ILE A 180 -3.69 1.70 -2.23
C ILE A 180 -3.91 0.25 -1.77
N LEU A 181 -4.86 -0.47 -2.36
CA LEU A 181 -5.11 -1.88 -2.03
C LEU A 181 -3.91 -2.79 -2.39
N GLU A 182 -3.25 -2.54 -3.52
CA GLU A 182 -2.05 -3.27 -3.93
C GLU A 182 -0.89 -3.05 -2.96
N GLU A 183 -0.62 -1.79 -2.57
CA GLU A 183 0.37 -1.44 -1.56
C GLU A 183 0.10 -2.15 -0.23
N GLU A 184 -1.14 -2.13 0.23
CA GLU A 184 -1.55 -2.81 1.47
C GLU A 184 -1.26 -4.31 1.42
N TRP A 185 -1.67 -5.01 0.36
CA TRP A 185 -1.46 -6.46 0.24
C TRP A 185 0.01 -6.84 -0.02
N ALA A 186 0.73 -6.07 -0.82
CA ALA A 186 2.13 -6.33 -1.11
C ALA A 186 2.98 -6.21 0.17
N HIS A 187 2.79 -5.10 0.90
CA HIS A 187 3.54 -4.84 2.12
C HIS A 187 3.14 -5.76 3.28
N LEU A 188 1.87 -6.16 3.38
CA LEU A 188 1.45 -7.20 4.35
C LEU A 188 2.18 -8.52 4.09
N ARG A 189 2.33 -8.91 2.83
CA ARG A 189 3.05 -10.11 2.43
C ARG A 189 4.53 -10.04 2.83
N TYR A 190 5.18 -8.90 2.59
CA TYR A 190 6.58 -8.69 2.98
C TYR A 190 6.75 -8.76 4.49
N VAL A 191 5.95 -8.03 5.24
CA VAL A 191 5.99 -8.04 6.72
C VAL A 191 5.80 -9.46 7.28
N ARG A 192 4.82 -10.21 6.79
CA ARG A 192 4.58 -11.58 7.27
C ARG A 192 5.74 -12.53 6.95
N ARG A 193 6.35 -12.38 5.77
CA ARG A 193 7.57 -13.12 5.40
C ARG A 193 8.70 -12.83 6.38
N ASP A 194 8.93 -11.56 6.65
CA ASP A 194 10.09 -11.11 7.43
C ASP A 194 9.91 -11.42 8.92
N LEU A 195 8.72 -11.19 9.47
CA LEU A 195 8.40 -11.61 10.84
C LEU A 195 8.56 -13.13 11.05
N ALA A 196 8.25 -13.94 10.05
CA ALA A 196 8.46 -15.39 10.13
C ALA A 196 9.95 -15.79 10.10
N LEU A 197 10.84 -14.93 9.58
CA LEU A 197 12.28 -15.15 9.62
C LEU A 197 12.92 -14.66 10.93
N LEU A 198 12.26 -13.74 11.63
CA LEU A 198 12.74 -13.14 12.88
C LEU A 198 12.23 -13.90 14.14
N ALA A 199 11.22 -14.74 13.98
CA ALA A 199 10.63 -15.55 15.06
C ALA A 199 11.40 -16.85 15.25
#